data_44bca0a31d2b8e53a479e47aef6a9983
#
_entry.id   44bca0a31d2b8e53a479e47aef6a9983
#
_cell.length_a   1.000
_cell.length_b   1.000
_cell.length_c   1.000
_cell.angle_alpha   90.00
_cell.angle_beta   90.00
_cell.angle_gamma   90.00
#
_symmetry.space_group_name_H-M   'P 1'
#
loop_
_entity.id
_entity.type
_entity.pdbx_description
1 polymer ?
#
loop_
_entity_poly.entity_id
_entity_poly.type
_entity_poly.pdbx_seq_one_letter_code
_entity_poly.pdbx_strand_id
1 'polypeptide(L)'
;LLSFRKPVSASSSLPGYEPDKANDEQIETWWAAQTGKKGEWLQIDMETPVTVNAIHVNFADHHFKVFAPHPPVVYQFLIEGSADGKEWMNLVDERENKKDEPHRLFTLDKPAKLRYLRISNSKELEGCFSLSGFRIFGKGEGTAPSAVTGFRAIRDDSDRRIYRFTWDA
;
A
#
# COMPACT_ATOMS: atom_id res chain seq x y z
N LEU A 1 -10.26 -2.97 -1.80
CA LEU A 1 -9.04 -2.26 -2.13
C LEU A 1 -9.37 -1.05 -3.00
N LEU A 2 -8.99 0.14 -2.56
CA LEU A 2 -9.30 1.41 -3.24
C LEU A 2 -8.12 1.95 -4.06
N SER A 3 -6.90 1.66 -3.61
CA SER A 3 -5.65 2.22 -4.17
C SER A 3 -5.16 1.54 -5.45
N PHE A 4 -5.71 0.39 -5.83
CA PHE A 4 -5.21 -0.38 -6.97
C PHE A 4 -5.16 0.44 -8.25
N ARG A 5 -3.95 0.61 -8.82
CA ARG A 5 -3.65 1.36 -10.04
C ARG A 5 -4.20 2.79 -10.08
N LYS A 6 -4.38 3.42 -8.91
CA LYS A 6 -4.69 4.83 -8.82
C LYS A 6 -3.46 5.68 -9.14
N PRO A 7 -3.62 6.92 -9.62
CA PRO A 7 -2.50 7.82 -9.86
C PRO A 7 -1.62 7.98 -8.63
N VAL A 8 -0.31 7.83 -8.82
CA VAL A 8 0.70 7.93 -7.74
C VAL A 8 1.75 8.95 -8.12
N SER A 9 2.18 9.71 -7.13
CA SER A 9 3.32 10.62 -7.21
C SER A 9 4.27 10.40 -6.03
N ALA A 10 5.52 10.79 -6.18
CA ALA A 10 6.52 10.65 -5.14
C ALA A 10 7.51 11.82 -5.15
N SER A 11 8.22 12.02 -4.05
CA SER A 11 9.31 13.01 -3.94
C SER A 11 10.42 12.75 -4.95
N SER A 12 10.77 11.48 -5.13
CA SER A 12 11.80 10.99 -6.04
C SER A 12 11.57 9.53 -6.39
N SER A 13 12.26 9.01 -7.42
CA SER A 13 12.25 7.57 -7.74
C SER A 13 13.59 7.17 -8.36
N LEU A 14 14.05 5.97 -8.05
CA LEU A 14 15.11 5.31 -8.79
C LEU A 14 14.56 4.80 -10.13
N PRO A 15 15.38 4.83 -11.20
CA PRO A 15 15.02 4.21 -12.48
C PRO A 15 14.70 2.73 -12.30
N GLY A 16 13.56 2.29 -12.84
CA GLY A 16 13.06 0.92 -12.69
C GLY A 16 12.25 0.67 -11.41
N TYR A 17 12.08 1.67 -10.54
CA TYR A 17 11.34 1.59 -9.28
C TYR A 17 10.35 2.75 -9.15
N GLU A 18 9.52 2.91 -10.18
CA GLU A 18 8.55 3.99 -10.33
C GLU A 18 7.44 3.92 -9.28
N PRO A 19 6.76 5.06 -8.97
CA PRO A 19 5.77 5.14 -7.88
C PRO A 19 4.57 4.19 -8.02
N ASP A 20 4.13 3.90 -9.24
CA ASP A 20 2.99 3.03 -9.55
C ASP A 20 3.21 1.56 -9.12
N LYS A 21 4.46 1.16 -8.90
CA LYS A 21 4.81 -0.16 -8.37
C LYS A 21 4.45 -0.36 -6.89
N ALA A 22 4.12 0.71 -6.18
CA ALA A 22 3.64 0.61 -4.81
C ALA A 22 2.14 0.26 -4.70
N ASN A 23 1.38 0.26 -5.82
CA ASN A 23 -0.05 -0.04 -5.83
C ASN A 23 -0.52 -0.89 -7.03
N ASP A 24 0.40 -1.63 -7.67
CA ASP A 24 0.13 -2.51 -8.82
C ASP A 24 -0.28 -3.94 -8.41
N GLU A 25 -0.20 -4.26 -7.08
CA GLU A 25 -0.47 -5.57 -6.48
C GLU A 25 0.45 -6.70 -6.99
N GLN A 26 1.63 -6.35 -7.49
CA GLN A 26 2.64 -7.33 -7.89
C GLN A 26 3.69 -7.48 -6.78
N ILE A 27 3.88 -8.69 -6.30
CA ILE A 27 4.79 -8.96 -5.18
C ILE A 27 6.28 -8.76 -5.54
N GLU A 28 6.61 -8.81 -6.83
CA GLU A 28 7.97 -8.71 -7.35
C GLU A 28 8.39 -7.28 -7.69
N THR A 29 7.47 -6.31 -7.55
CA THR A 29 7.70 -4.92 -7.86
C THR A 29 7.59 -4.03 -6.63
N TRP A 30 8.31 -2.91 -6.63
CA TRP A 30 8.23 -1.90 -5.57
C TRP A 30 8.68 -0.54 -6.07
N TRP A 31 8.18 0.49 -5.45
CA TRP A 31 8.73 1.84 -5.57
C TRP A 31 9.91 2.01 -4.62
N ALA A 32 10.95 2.72 -5.07
CA ALA A 32 12.06 3.17 -4.24
C ALA A 32 12.38 4.63 -4.53
N ALA A 33 12.40 5.46 -3.49
CA ALA A 33 12.93 6.81 -3.55
C ALA A 33 14.44 6.77 -3.90
N GLN A 34 14.98 7.88 -4.42
CA GLN A 34 16.43 7.97 -4.71
C GLN A 34 17.28 7.86 -3.45
N THR A 35 16.72 8.19 -2.30
CA THR A 35 17.44 8.20 -1.02
C THR A 35 16.61 7.63 0.11
N GLY A 36 17.26 7.40 1.27
CA GLY A 36 16.59 7.12 2.55
C GLY A 36 16.44 8.37 3.41
N LYS A 37 16.60 9.57 2.86
CA LYS A 37 16.55 10.80 3.64
C LYS A 37 15.17 11.05 4.24
N LYS A 38 15.16 11.71 5.38
CA LYS A 38 13.93 12.25 5.94
C LYS A 38 13.24 13.17 4.94
N GLY A 39 11.93 13.01 4.78
CA GLY A 39 11.11 13.81 3.88
C GLY A 39 10.86 13.17 2.51
N GLU A 40 11.45 12.01 2.19
CA GLU A 40 10.98 11.23 1.03
C GLU A 40 9.54 10.80 1.25
N TRP A 41 8.70 10.86 0.21
CA TRP A 41 7.27 10.56 0.31
C TRP A 41 6.71 9.91 -0.95
N LEU A 42 5.60 9.19 -0.77
CA LEU A 42 4.75 8.67 -1.84
C LEU A 42 3.31 9.06 -1.54
N GLN A 43 2.57 9.49 -2.58
CA GLN A 43 1.18 9.95 -2.48
C GLN A 43 0.32 9.28 -3.54
N ILE A 44 -0.86 8.82 -3.12
CA ILE A 44 -1.90 8.28 -4.01
C ILE A 44 -3.05 9.29 -4.11
N ASP A 45 -3.52 9.55 -5.34
CA ASP A 45 -4.77 10.28 -5.63
C ASP A 45 -5.88 9.26 -5.92
N MET A 46 -6.89 9.19 -5.07
CA MET A 46 -8.06 8.34 -5.28
C MET A 46 -8.98 8.84 -6.40
N GLU A 47 -8.64 9.98 -7.05
CA GLU A 47 -9.40 10.67 -8.10
C GLU A 47 -10.73 11.25 -7.62
N THR A 48 -11.42 10.55 -6.73
CA THR A 48 -12.66 10.98 -6.06
C THR A 48 -12.53 10.79 -4.54
N PRO A 49 -13.30 11.52 -3.73
CA PRO A 49 -13.34 11.28 -2.29
C PRO A 49 -13.87 9.88 -1.98
N VAL A 50 -13.13 9.14 -1.17
CA VAL A 50 -13.47 7.78 -0.70
C VAL A 50 -13.52 7.75 0.82
N THR A 51 -14.23 6.77 1.39
CA THR A 51 -14.21 6.54 2.83
C THR A 51 -13.15 5.51 3.16
N VAL A 52 -12.06 5.94 3.82
CA VAL A 52 -10.93 5.09 4.22
C VAL A 52 -11.21 4.47 5.59
N ASN A 53 -11.03 3.16 5.71
CA ASN A 53 -11.21 2.39 6.94
C ASN A 53 -9.90 1.79 7.46
N ALA A 54 -9.01 1.36 6.55
CA ALA A 54 -7.74 0.76 6.92
C ALA A 54 -6.66 1.03 5.86
N ILE A 55 -5.41 0.97 6.30
CA ILE A 55 -4.22 1.22 5.50
C ILE A 55 -3.23 0.09 5.75
N HIS A 56 -2.70 -0.52 4.69
CA HIS A 56 -1.67 -1.55 4.76
C HIS A 56 -0.42 -1.08 4.06
N VAL A 57 0.71 -1.16 4.75
CA VAL A 57 2.03 -0.75 4.24
C VAL A 57 2.96 -1.95 4.22
N ASN A 58 3.64 -2.17 3.10
CA ASN A 58 4.74 -3.11 2.97
C ASN A 58 5.98 -2.36 2.52
N PHE A 59 7.03 -2.36 3.33
CA PHE A 59 8.34 -1.84 2.96
C PHE A 59 9.14 -2.87 2.17
N ALA A 60 10.11 -2.43 1.36
CA ALA A 60 10.84 -3.28 0.42
C ALA A 60 12.35 -3.42 0.71
N ASP A 61 12.86 -2.81 1.77
CA ASP A 61 14.27 -2.87 2.23
C ASP A 61 15.32 -2.64 1.11
N HIS A 62 15.00 -1.75 0.15
CA HIS A 62 15.83 -1.51 -1.02
C HIS A 62 17.17 -0.86 -0.64
N HIS A 63 18.29 -1.44 -1.08
CA HIS A 63 19.66 -1.03 -0.76
C HIS A 63 20.06 -1.11 0.72
N PHE A 64 19.30 -1.83 1.53
CA PHE A 64 19.74 -2.17 2.88
C PHE A 64 20.73 -3.34 2.86
N LYS A 65 21.64 -3.37 3.84
CA LYS A 65 22.52 -4.51 4.05
C LYS A 65 21.79 -5.59 4.81
N VAL A 66 21.08 -6.46 4.08
CA VAL A 66 20.24 -7.53 4.67
C VAL A 66 20.99 -8.85 4.95
N PHE A 67 22.33 -8.85 4.90
CA PHE A 67 23.11 -10.06 5.23
C PHE A 67 23.38 -10.13 6.74
N ALA A 68 23.04 -11.26 7.34
CA ALA A 68 23.20 -11.48 8.78
C ALA A 68 24.69 -11.52 9.22
N PRO A 69 25.03 -10.96 10.40
CA PRO A 69 24.15 -10.21 11.28
C PRO A 69 23.94 -8.76 10.81
N HIS A 70 22.70 -8.37 10.59
CA HIS A 70 22.38 -6.97 10.28
C HIS A 70 21.50 -6.38 11.41
N PRO A 71 21.59 -5.08 11.66
CA PRO A 71 20.69 -4.43 12.60
C PRO A 71 19.25 -4.46 12.06
N PRO A 72 18.24 -4.43 12.94
CA PRO A 72 16.84 -4.31 12.53
C PRO A 72 16.61 -3.09 11.67
N VAL A 73 15.82 -3.23 10.61
CA VAL A 73 15.39 -2.11 9.76
C VAL A 73 14.13 -1.50 10.38
N VAL A 74 14.31 -0.38 11.07
CA VAL A 74 13.21 0.31 11.75
C VAL A 74 12.74 1.51 10.92
N TYR A 75 11.56 1.39 10.33
CA TYR A 75 10.91 2.47 9.61
C TYR A 75 10.18 3.41 10.56
N GLN A 76 10.44 4.71 10.44
CA GLN A 76 9.72 5.78 11.11
C GLN A 76 9.04 6.63 10.05
N PHE A 77 7.73 6.78 10.13
CA PHE A 77 6.95 7.41 9.08
C PHE A 77 5.68 8.05 9.60
N LEU A 78 5.10 8.90 8.78
CA LEU A 78 3.80 9.52 8.98
C LEU A 78 2.91 9.18 7.79
N ILE A 79 1.65 8.80 8.04
CA ILE A 79 0.64 8.72 7.00
C ILE A 79 -0.39 9.81 7.24
N GLU A 80 -0.58 10.61 6.22
CA GLU A 80 -1.51 11.72 6.22
C GLU A 80 -2.58 11.53 5.14
N GLY A 81 -3.76 12.05 5.39
CA GLY A 81 -4.84 12.11 4.43
C GLY A 81 -5.31 13.54 4.19
N SER A 82 -5.81 13.78 2.98
CA SER A 82 -6.36 15.08 2.60
C SER A 82 -7.57 14.91 1.69
N ALA A 83 -8.55 15.80 1.84
CA ALA A 83 -9.71 15.88 0.95
C ALA A 83 -9.42 16.70 -0.32
N ASP A 84 -8.55 17.69 -0.23
CA ASP A 84 -8.32 18.73 -1.28
C ASP A 84 -6.86 18.84 -1.73
N GLY A 85 -5.94 18.08 -1.10
CA GLY A 85 -4.50 18.10 -1.37
C GLY A 85 -3.77 19.31 -0.74
N LYS A 86 -4.45 20.14 0.05
CA LYS A 86 -3.88 21.32 0.71
C LYS A 86 -3.82 21.17 2.22
N GLU A 87 -4.94 20.81 2.82
CA GLU A 87 -5.01 20.55 4.26
C GLU A 87 -4.84 19.07 4.53
N TRP A 88 -3.90 18.72 5.42
CA TRP A 88 -3.52 17.35 5.73
C TRP A 88 -3.80 17.02 7.20
N MET A 89 -4.36 15.85 7.44
CA MET A 89 -4.59 15.30 8.77
C MET A 89 -3.79 14.03 8.99
N ASN A 90 -3.24 13.86 10.18
CA ASN A 90 -2.54 12.64 10.55
C ASN A 90 -3.52 11.48 10.66
N LEU A 91 -3.25 10.38 9.97
CA LEU A 91 -4.00 9.12 10.05
C LEU A 91 -3.24 8.08 10.88
N VAL A 92 -1.92 7.98 10.68
CA VAL A 92 -1.02 7.06 11.37
C VAL A 92 0.28 7.80 11.68
N ASP A 93 0.67 7.82 12.93
CA ASP A 93 1.92 8.44 13.38
C ASP A 93 2.87 7.39 13.98
N GLU A 94 3.82 6.95 13.18
CA GLU A 94 4.85 5.98 13.55
C GLU A 94 6.25 6.61 13.61
N ARG A 95 6.33 7.91 13.86
CA ARG A 95 7.61 8.64 13.94
C ARG A 95 8.48 8.22 15.12
N GLU A 96 7.89 7.59 16.13
CA GLU A 96 8.59 7.07 17.30
C GLU A 96 8.67 5.52 17.31
N ASN A 97 8.40 4.88 16.18
CA ASN A 97 8.49 3.41 16.06
C ASN A 97 9.92 2.93 16.39
N LYS A 98 10.00 1.81 17.11
CA LYS A 98 11.26 1.13 17.50
C LYS A 98 11.32 -0.32 17.07
N LYS A 99 10.31 -0.78 16.35
CA LYS A 99 10.18 -2.17 15.94
C LYS A 99 10.51 -2.35 14.46
N ASP A 100 11.16 -3.46 14.15
CA ASP A 100 11.36 -3.95 12.79
C ASP A 100 10.09 -4.71 12.38
N GLU A 101 9.17 -4.00 11.78
CA GLU A 101 7.88 -4.53 11.30
C GLU A 101 7.63 -4.01 9.88
N PRO A 102 8.18 -4.68 8.83
CA PRO A 102 8.08 -4.19 7.45
C PRO A 102 6.68 -4.31 6.85
N HIS A 103 5.79 -5.08 7.48
CA HIS A 103 4.41 -5.30 7.03
C HIS A 103 3.44 -4.88 8.13
N ARG A 104 2.68 -3.81 7.89
CA ARG A 104 1.80 -3.24 8.92
C ARG A 104 0.42 -2.89 8.38
N LEU A 105 -0.61 -3.34 9.12
CA LEU A 105 -2.00 -2.98 8.88
C LEU A 105 -2.49 -2.05 9.98
N PHE A 106 -3.02 -0.91 9.59
CA PHE A 106 -3.61 0.10 10.47
C PHE A 106 -5.10 0.19 10.20
N THR A 107 -5.91 -0.01 11.23
CA THR A 107 -7.35 0.25 11.19
C THR A 107 -7.59 1.64 11.78
N LEU A 108 -8.32 2.49 11.09
CA LEU A 108 -8.68 3.81 11.59
C LEU A 108 -9.83 3.69 12.59
N ASP A 109 -9.71 4.31 13.76
CA ASP A 109 -10.76 4.36 14.79
C ASP A 109 -12.06 4.96 14.25
N LYS A 110 -11.94 5.93 13.37
CA LYS A 110 -13.04 6.56 12.64
C LYS A 110 -12.74 6.58 11.16
N PRO A 111 -13.68 6.10 10.33
CA PRO A 111 -13.52 6.22 8.87
C PRO A 111 -13.35 7.69 8.45
N ALA A 112 -12.40 7.96 7.56
CA ALA A 112 -12.11 9.31 7.08
C ALA A 112 -12.48 9.45 5.60
N LYS A 113 -13.17 10.54 5.22
CA LYS A 113 -13.50 10.84 3.82
C LYS A 113 -12.37 11.66 3.21
N LEU A 114 -11.59 11.03 2.30
CA LEU A 114 -10.33 11.55 1.77
C LEU A 114 -10.23 11.29 0.27
N ARG A 115 -9.48 12.14 -0.42
CA ARG A 115 -9.06 11.89 -1.81
C ARG A 115 -7.58 11.55 -1.92
N TYR A 116 -6.73 12.18 -1.11
CA TYR A 116 -5.28 11.98 -1.17
C TYR A 116 -4.80 11.29 0.10
N LEU A 117 -3.88 10.33 -0.07
CA LEU A 117 -3.14 9.73 1.04
C LEU A 117 -1.66 9.78 0.72
N ARG A 118 -0.86 10.19 1.72
CA ARG A 118 0.59 10.32 1.60
C ARG A 118 1.28 9.63 2.76
N ILE A 119 2.30 8.84 2.46
CA ILE A 119 3.24 8.31 3.44
C ILE A 119 4.58 9.04 3.29
N SER A 120 5.14 9.50 4.39
CA SER A 120 6.39 10.26 4.42
C SER A 120 7.40 9.62 5.37
N ASN A 121 8.64 9.46 4.93
CA ASN A 121 9.76 9.03 5.77
C ASN A 121 10.12 10.11 6.79
N SER A 122 10.20 9.76 8.06
CA SER A 122 10.52 10.69 9.14
C SER A 122 11.92 10.50 9.76
N LYS A 123 12.66 9.48 9.30
CA LYS A 123 14.00 9.13 9.79
C LYS A 123 14.98 8.94 8.63
N GLU A 124 16.24 9.28 8.83
CA GLU A 124 17.33 8.88 7.92
C GLU A 124 17.48 7.35 7.94
N LEU A 125 17.46 6.74 6.76
CA LEU A 125 17.63 5.30 6.54
C LEU A 125 18.98 5.02 5.90
N GLU A 126 19.59 3.86 6.17
CA GLU A 126 20.79 3.40 5.50
C GLU A 126 20.56 3.11 4.00
N GLY A 127 19.40 2.48 3.69
CA GLY A 127 18.93 2.21 2.34
C GLY A 127 17.97 3.27 1.82
N CYS A 128 17.22 2.94 0.78
CA CYS A 128 16.21 3.82 0.21
C CYS A 128 14.87 3.69 0.96
N PHE A 129 14.10 4.77 1.02
CA PHE A 129 12.70 4.67 1.43
C PHE A 129 11.91 4.01 0.29
N SER A 130 11.36 2.81 0.55
CA SER A 130 10.82 1.96 -0.51
C SER A 130 9.60 1.16 -0.04
N LEU A 131 8.62 1.01 -0.93
CA LEU A 131 7.34 0.37 -0.66
C LEU A 131 7.00 -0.65 -1.75
N SER A 132 6.81 -1.91 -1.36
CA SER A 132 6.22 -2.96 -2.22
C SER A 132 4.69 -2.99 -2.14
N GLY A 133 4.09 -2.19 -1.25
CA GLY A 133 2.66 -2.06 -1.16
C GLY A 133 2.22 -0.88 -0.30
N PHE A 134 1.37 -0.02 -0.87
CA PHE A 134 0.64 1.02 -0.13
C PHE A 134 -0.85 0.86 -0.44
N ARG A 135 -1.53 0.07 0.37
CA ARG A 135 -2.90 -0.39 0.13
C ARG A 135 -3.88 0.34 1.00
N ILE A 136 -4.91 0.89 0.38
CA ILE A 136 -5.97 1.64 1.04
C ILE A 136 -7.27 0.86 0.94
N PHE A 137 -7.90 0.59 2.08
CA PHE A 137 -9.16 -0.14 2.17
C PHE A 137 -10.29 0.74 2.71
N GLY A 138 -11.48 0.52 2.18
CA GLY A 138 -12.65 1.28 2.59
C GLY A 138 -13.80 1.17 1.60
N LYS A 139 -14.62 2.22 1.54
CA LYS A 139 -15.75 2.33 0.61
C LYS A 139 -15.49 3.42 -0.42
N GLY A 140 -15.52 3.05 -1.70
CA GLY A 140 -15.56 3.97 -2.83
C GLY A 140 -17.00 4.38 -3.17
N GLU A 141 -17.13 5.29 -4.13
CA GLU A 141 -18.42 5.60 -4.76
C GLU A 141 -18.67 4.57 -5.87
N GLY A 142 -19.38 3.52 -5.57
CA GLY A 142 -19.73 2.47 -6.52
C GLY A 142 -20.82 1.57 -5.98
N THR A 143 -21.54 0.93 -6.90
CA THR A 143 -22.49 -0.12 -6.54
C THR A 143 -21.72 -1.37 -6.12
N ALA A 144 -22.10 -1.99 -5.03
CA ALA A 144 -21.51 -3.28 -4.67
C ALA A 144 -21.76 -4.27 -5.82
N PRO A 145 -20.78 -5.12 -6.14
CA PRO A 145 -21.01 -6.20 -7.10
C PRO A 145 -22.22 -7.01 -6.69
N SER A 146 -23.03 -7.43 -7.66
CA SER A 146 -24.13 -8.35 -7.41
C SER A 146 -23.61 -9.67 -6.83
N ALA A 147 -24.41 -10.30 -6.00
CA ALA A 147 -24.07 -11.62 -5.50
C ALA A 147 -23.91 -12.59 -6.68
N VAL A 148 -22.88 -13.42 -6.61
CA VAL A 148 -22.67 -14.49 -7.57
C VAL A 148 -23.80 -15.51 -7.42
N THR A 149 -24.50 -15.81 -8.52
CA THR A 149 -25.55 -16.84 -8.57
C THR A 149 -25.07 -18.03 -9.42
N GLY A 150 -25.69 -19.18 -9.25
CA GLY A 150 -25.35 -20.37 -10.02
C GLY A 150 -23.92 -20.88 -9.83
N PHE A 151 -23.26 -20.53 -8.71
CA PHE A 151 -21.90 -21.00 -8.45
C PHE A 151 -21.85 -22.51 -8.34
N ARG A 152 -20.98 -23.11 -9.15
CA ARG A 152 -20.76 -24.56 -9.19
C ARG A 152 -19.25 -24.86 -9.18
N ALA A 153 -18.87 -25.87 -8.42
CA ALA A 153 -17.56 -26.46 -8.43
C ALA A 153 -17.66 -27.87 -9.06
N ILE A 154 -17.03 -28.06 -10.18
CA ILE A 154 -16.99 -29.35 -10.88
C ILE A 154 -15.56 -29.87 -10.78
N ARG A 155 -15.40 -31.07 -10.22
CA ARG A 155 -14.11 -31.73 -10.17
C ARG A 155 -13.80 -32.38 -11.51
N ASP A 156 -12.57 -32.29 -11.96
CA ASP A 156 -12.11 -32.96 -13.17
C ASP A 156 -12.05 -34.48 -12.91
N ASP A 157 -12.58 -35.28 -13.82
CA ASP A 157 -12.58 -36.74 -13.70
C ASP A 157 -11.19 -37.34 -13.98
N SER A 158 -10.37 -36.68 -14.77
CA SER A 158 -9.04 -37.12 -15.15
C SER A 158 -7.98 -36.76 -14.10
N ASP A 159 -8.10 -35.64 -13.44
CA ASP A 159 -7.23 -35.21 -12.34
C ASP A 159 -8.04 -34.65 -11.17
N ARG A 160 -8.12 -35.42 -10.11
CA ARG A 160 -8.89 -35.10 -8.90
C ARG A 160 -8.38 -33.86 -8.13
N ARG A 161 -7.25 -33.29 -8.52
CA ARG A 161 -6.70 -32.05 -7.95
C ARG A 161 -7.20 -30.80 -8.68
N ILE A 162 -7.82 -30.98 -9.86
CA ILE A 162 -8.34 -29.89 -10.69
C ILE A 162 -9.82 -29.71 -10.41
N TYR A 163 -10.22 -28.45 -10.18
CA TYR A 163 -11.62 -28.03 -10.06
C TYR A 163 -11.88 -26.90 -11.05
N ARG A 164 -13.02 -27.00 -11.75
CA ARG A 164 -13.57 -25.92 -12.57
C ARG A 164 -14.67 -25.22 -11.81
N PHE A 165 -14.56 -23.90 -11.69
CA PHE A 165 -15.58 -23.08 -11.09
C PHE A 165 -16.37 -22.35 -12.19
N THR A 166 -17.69 -22.37 -12.11
CA THR A 166 -18.58 -21.64 -13.01
C THR A 166 -19.64 -20.90 -12.21
N TRP A 167 -20.17 -19.82 -12.76
CA TRP A 167 -21.24 -19.02 -12.17
C TRP A 167 -22.02 -18.33 -13.29
N ASP A 168 -23.22 -17.86 -12.97
CA ASP A 168 -24.04 -17.08 -13.88
C ASP A 168 -23.49 -15.65 -13.98
N ALA A 169 -23.46 -15.08 -15.19
CA ALA A 169 -22.96 -13.74 -15.50
C ALA A 169 -24.01 -12.67 -15.21
#